data_9725b91f84f8a3a623c02778df873839
#
_entry.id   9725b91f84f8a3a623c02778df873839
#
_cell.length_a   1.000
_cell.length_b   1.000
_cell.length_c   1.000
_cell.angle_alpha   90.00
_cell.angle_beta   90.00
_cell.angle_gamma   90.00
#
_symmetry.space_group_name_H-M   'P 1'
#
loop_
_entity.id
_entity.type
_entity.pdbx_description
1 polymer ?
#
loop_
_entity_poly.entity_id
_entity_poly.type
_entity_poly.pdbx_seq_one_letter_code
_entity_poly.pdbx_strand_id
1 'polypeptide(L)'
;AGKGKKKDKAKKPAASAVVLASVSDSLSYAAGMKASNQGLIPYLQQAYQVDTAYMSDFVKGYSEAFQRGNTPQDVAYAAGILIAQMAKNRILPATQKEFKSSKDSIVADLFNQGFVATLSKDTTFFTPAKAAEYTEDVLMGAGKRWLAENAKKEGVKVTPSGLQYKVLKEG
;
A
#
# COMPACT_ATOMS: atom_id res chain seq x y z
N ALA A 1 24.64 -22.37 -22.66
CA ALA A 1 24.46 -22.37 -22.63
C ALA A 1 24.06 -22.04 -22.68
N GLY A 2 24.13 -21.99 -22.79
CA GLY A 2 23.61 -21.89 -22.67
C GLY A 2 23.10 -21.50 -22.62
N LYS A 3 23.16 -21.46 -22.74
CA LYS A 3 22.68 -21.25 -22.64
C LYS A 3 22.18 -20.75 -22.55
N GLY A 4 22.14 -20.54 -22.57
CA GLY A 4 21.42 -20.28 -22.30
C GLY A 4 20.98 -19.63 -22.29
N LYS A 5 21.11 -19.51 -22.29
CA LYS A 5 20.65 -19.10 -22.21
C LYS A 5 19.96 -18.74 -22.17
N LYS A 6 19.96 -18.78 -22.28
CA LYS A 6 19.32 -18.61 -22.23
C LYS A 6 18.60 -18.30 -21.99
N LYS A 7 18.59 -18.25 -21.83
CA LYS A 7 18.04 -18.18 -21.52
C LYS A 7 17.35 -17.61 -21.33
N ASP A 8 17.39 -17.38 -21.18
CA ASP A 8 16.80 -16.95 -20.96
C ASP A 8 16.12 -16.49 -21.16
N LYS A 9 15.95 -16.32 -21.40
CA LYS A 9 15.40 -16.04 -21.73
C LYS A 9 14.45 -16.02 -21.70
N ALA A 10 14.27 -16.35 -21.55
CA ALA A 10 13.47 -16.52 -21.70
C ALA A 10 12.68 -15.98 -21.46
N LYS A 11 12.33 -15.69 -21.22
CA LYS A 11 11.60 -15.23 -21.21
C LYS A 11 11.05 -14.28 -21.71
N LYS A 12 11.05 -13.80 -22.06
CA LYS A 12 10.57 -13.04 -22.76
C LYS A 12 10.07 -13.63 -23.83
N PRO A 13 9.38 -14.45 -23.74
CA PRO A 13 8.86 -15.21 -24.75
C PRO A 13 7.99 -14.42 -25.62
N ALA A 14 7.15 -13.74 -25.03
CA ALA A 14 6.23 -13.02 -25.80
C ALA A 14 6.88 -11.99 -26.63
N ALA A 15 7.91 -11.43 -26.13
CA ALA A 15 8.56 -10.37 -26.86
C ALA A 15 9.01 -10.82 -28.20
N SER A 16 9.50 -12.04 -28.28
CA SER A 16 10.03 -12.48 -29.54
C SER A 16 8.94 -12.86 -30.52
N ALA A 17 7.71 -12.87 -30.08
CA ALA A 17 6.61 -13.25 -30.95
C ALA A 17 5.89 -12.08 -31.60
N VAL A 18 6.35 -10.86 -31.41
CA VAL A 18 5.66 -9.71 -31.96
C VAL A 18 5.87 -9.61 -33.44
N VAL A 19 4.78 -9.55 -34.19
CA VAL A 19 4.81 -9.38 -35.64
C VAL A 19 3.84 -8.26 -35.96
N LEU A 20 4.26 -7.28 -36.70
CA LEU A 20 3.41 -6.18 -37.10
C LEU A 20 3.05 -6.34 -38.56
N ALA A 21 2.02 -7.10 -38.79
CA ALA A 21 1.65 -7.49 -40.14
C ALA A 21 0.67 -6.56 -40.83
N SER A 22 0.04 -5.67 -40.11
CA SER A 22 -0.95 -4.77 -40.71
C SER A 22 -0.76 -3.37 -40.16
N VAL A 23 -1.46 -2.42 -40.79
CA VAL A 23 -1.44 -1.05 -40.28
C VAL A 23 -2.02 -1.01 -38.87
N SER A 24 -3.05 -1.81 -38.64
CA SER A 24 -3.65 -1.87 -37.32
C SER A 24 -2.64 -2.36 -36.29
N ASP A 25 -1.85 -3.37 -36.65
CA ASP A 25 -0.84 -3.89 -35.74
C ASP A 25 0.21 -2.83 -35.40
N SER A 26 0.70 -2.16 -36.45
CA SER A 26 1.72 -1.12 -36.25
C SER A 26 1.17 0.06 -35.48
N LEU A 27 -0.04 0.47 -35.79
CA LEU A 27 -0.68 1.57 -35.07
C LEU A 27 -0.87 1.21 -33.60
N SER A 28 -1.31 -0.01 -33.34
CA SER A 28 -1.54 -0.45 -31.97
C SER A 28 -0.25 -0.44 -31.15
N TYR A 29 0.78 -1.00 -31.73
CA TYR A 29 2.08 -1.06 -31.06
C TYR A 29 2.62 0.34 -30.79
N ALA A 30 2.56 1.20 -31.83
CA ALA A 30 3.06 2.57 -31.69
C ALA A 30 2.25 3.36 -30.69
N ALA A 31 0.95 3.13 -30.64
CA ALA A 31 0.09 3.81 -29.67
C ALA A 31 0.44 3.42 -28.25
N GLY A 32 0.79 2.16 -28.04
CA GLY A 32 1.23 1.70 -26.73
C GLY A 32 2.52 2.38 -26.30
N MET A 33 3.47 2.47 -27.23
CA MET A 33 4.73 3.16 -26.95
C MET A 33 4.48 4.62 -26.63
N LYS A 34 3.62 5.26 -27.39
CA LYS A 34 3.31 6.66 -27.17
C LYS A 34 2.67 6.87 -25.80
N ALA A 35 1.74 6.00 -25.46
CA ALA A 35 1.03 6.12 -24.20
C ALA A 35 2.01 6.01 -23.01
N SER A 36 2.91 5.06 -23.07
CA SER A 36 3.84 4.85 -21.96
C SER A 36 4.96 5.89 -21.91
N ASN A 37 5.10 6.68 -22.96
CA ASN A 37 6.16 7.68 -23.02
C ASN A 37 5.68 9.07 -22.63
N GLN A 38 4.50 9.18 -22.04
CA GLN A 38 3.95 10.48 -21.68
C GLN A 38 4.05 10.75 -20.19
N GLY A 39 5.28 10.74 -19.71
CA GLY A 39 5.52 11.09 -18.31
C GLY A 39 5.32 9.96 -17.33
N LEU A 40 5.22 8.73 -17.80
CA LEU A 40 4.99 7.61 -16.91
C LEU A 40 6.15 7.41 -15.95
N ILE A 41 7.37 7.42 -16.43
CA ILE A 41 8.52 7.15 -15.57
C ILE A 41 8.65 8.16 -14.43
N PRO A 42 8.61 9.47 -14.71
CA PRO A 42 8.63 10.43 -13.60
C PRO A 42 7.47 10.24 -12.63
N TYR A 43 6.31 9.87 -13.15
CA TYR A 43 5.16 9.63 -12.31
C TYR A 43 5.41 8.42 -11.39
N LEU A 44 6.00 7.36 -11.93
CA LEU A 44 6.31 6.18 -11.13
C LEU A 44 7.30 6.52 -10.03
N GLN A 45 8.27 7.34 -10.34
CA GLN A 45 9.26 7.72 -9.36
C GLN A 45 8.63 8.55 -8.24
N GLN A 46 7.77 9.46 -8.61
CA GLN A 46 7.18 10.36 -7.65
C GLN A 46 6.05 9.71 -6.85
N ALA A 47 5.13 9.06 -7.52
CA ALA A 47 3.96 8.52 -6.86
C ALA A 47 4.20 7.19 -6.16
N TYR A 48 5.08 6.37 -6.70
CA TYR A 48 5.29 5.03 -6.17
C TYR A 48 6.73 4.77 -5.74
N GLN A 49 7.59 5.76 -5.85
CA GLN A 49 9.00 5.62 -5.46
C GLN A 49 9.69 4.48 -6.19
N VAL A 50 9.36 4.31 -7.47
CA VAL A 50 9.99 3.27 -8.27
C VAL A 50 11.41 3.70 -8.62
N ASP A 51 12.35 2.80 -8.38
CA ASP A 51 13.75 3.03 -8.76
C ASP A 51 13.91 2.50 -10.18
N THR A 52 14.32 3.35 -11.09
CA THR A 52 14.40 2.97 -12.51
C THR A 52 15.42 1.88 -12.77
N ALA A 53 16.31 1.61 -11.83
CA ALA A 53 17.22 0.48 -11.97
C ALA A 53 16.47 -0.85 -11.99
N TYR A 54 15.22 -0.85 -11.50
CA TYR A 54 14.42 -2.06 -11.43
C TYR A 54 13.24 -2.04 -12.38
N MET A 55 13.38 -1.33 -13.51
CA MET A 55 12.28 -1.26 -14.47
C MET A 55 11.91 -2.62 -15.03
N SER A 56 12.86 -3.56 -15.09
CA SER A 56 12.50 -4.89 -15.58
C SER A 56 11.51 -5.58 -14.64
N ASP A 57 11.63 -5.32 -13.33
CA ASP A 57 10.68 -5.87 -12.38
C ASP A 57 9.31 -5.21 -12.54
N PHE A 58 9.31 -3.91 -12.79
CA PHE A 58 8.06 -3.21 -13.04
C PHE A 58 7.38 -3.79 -14.28
N VAL A 59 8.14 -3.98 -15.35
CA VAL A 59 7.58 -4.50 -16.61
C VAL A 59 7.02 -5.91 -16.39
N LYS A 60 7.70 -6.72 -15.60
CA LYS A 60 7.21 -8.06 -15.31
C LYS A 60 5.86 -8.00 -14.59
N GLY A 61 5.77 -7.18 -13.55
CA GLY A 61 4.52 -7.05 -12.82
C GLY A 61 3.40 -6.50 -13.69
N TYR A 62 3.72 -5.48 -14.49
CA TYR A 62 2.74 -4.90 -15.39
C TYR A 62 2.22 -5.93 -16.38
N SER A 63 3.15 -6.68 -16.99
CA SER A 63 2.76 -7.65 -18.02
C SER A 63 1.90 -8.77 -17.45
N GLU A 64 2.27 -9.24 -16.28
CA GLU A 64 1.50 -10.30 -15.64
C GLU A 64 0.09 -9.82 -15.29
N ALA A 65 0.00 -8.60 -14.78
CA ALA A 65 -1.29 -8.04 -14.43
C ALA A 65 -2.15 -7.79 -15.66
N PHE A 66 -1.53 -7.28 -16.72
CA PHE A 66 -2.26 -6.97 -17.94
C PHE A 66 -2.84 -8.26 -18.57
N GLN A 67 -2.08 -9.33 -18.51
CA GLN A 67 -2.54 -10.59 -19.06
C GLN A 67 -3.59 -11.28 -18.21
N ARG A 68 -3.64 -10.93 -16.93
CA ARG A 68 -4.59 -11.55 -16.03
C ARG A 68 -6.02 -11.20 -16.38
N GLY A 69 -6.27 -10.03 -16.90
CA GLY A 69 -7.61 -9.68 -17.36
C GLY A 69 -8.40 -8.87 -16.35
N ASN A 70 -9.70 -8.77 -16.60
CA ASN A 70 -10.57 -7.89 -15.84
C ASN A 70 -11.78 -8.57 -15.23
N THR A 71 -11.67 -9.85 -14.90
CA THR A 71 -12.78 -10.47 -14.18
C THR A 71 -12.87 -9.83 -12.80
N PRO A 72 -14.01 -9.92 -12.13
CA PRO A 72 -14.11 -9.37 -10.78
C PRO A 72 -13.04 -9.91 -9.84
N GLN A 73 -12.65 -11.16 -10.01
CA GLN A 73 -11.61 -11.76 -9.21
C GLN A 73 -10.25 -11.11 -9.49
N ASP A 74 -9.97 -10.84 -10.76
CA ASP A 74 -8.71 -10.22 -11.15
C ASP A 74 -8.64 -8.79 -10.65
N VAL A 75 -9.74 -8.07 -10.72
CA VAL A 75 -9.80 -6.70 -10.24
C VAL A 75 -9.56 -6.66 -8.73
N ALA A 76 -10.20 -7.59 -8.00
CA ALA A 76 -10.02 -7.65 -6.55
C ALA A 76 -8.57 -7.97 -6.20
N TYR A 77 -7.98 -8.92 -6.90
CA TYR A 77 -6.61 -9.31 -6.63
C TYR A 77 -5.65 -8.15 -6.86
N ALA A 78 -5.84 -7.45 -7.98
CA ALA A 78 -4.98 -6.31 -8.30
C ALA A 78 -5.13 -5.20 -7.26
N ALA A 79 -6.35 -4.95 -6.82
CA ALA A 79 -6.59 -3.94 -5.79
C ALA A 79 -5.90 -4.33 -4.49
N GLY A 80 -5.89 -5.63 -4.17
CA GLY A 80 -5.20 -6.11 -2.99
C GLY A 80 -3.72 -5.77 -2.99
N ILE A 81 -3.07 -5.93 -4.16
CA ILE A 81 -1.66 -5.60 -4.27
C ILE A 81 -1.42 -4.12 -4.01
N LEU A 82 -2.26 -3.27 -4.60
CA LEU A 82 -2.11 -1.83 -4.42
C LEU A 82 -2.33 -1.40 -2.97
N ILE A 83 -3.34 -1.97 -2.35
CA ILE A 83 -3.64 -1.61 -0.96
C ILE A 83 -2.54 -2.13 -0.03
N ALA A 84 -1.95 -3.29 -0.35
CA ALA A 84 -0.85 -3.81 0.46
C ALA A 84 0.34 -2.85 0.45
N GLN A 85 0.63 -2.27 -0.71
CA GLN A 85 1.70 -1.29 -0.80
C GLN A 85 1.39 -0.06 0.02
N MET A 86 0.15 0.40 -0.07
CA MET A 86 -0.27 1.55 0.71
C MET A 86 -0.22 1.27 2.21
N ALA A 87 -0.67 0.08 2.60
CA ALA A 87 -0.67 -0.29 4.01
C ALA A 87 0.75 -0.33 4.55
N LYS A 88 1.66 -0.90 3.77
CA LYS A 88 3.03 -1.03 4.21
C LYS A 88 3.79 0.28 4.24
N ASN A 89 3.54 1.13 3.26
CA ASN A 89 4.33 2.35 3.10
C ASN A 89 3.72 3.59 3.72
N ARG A 90 2.43 3.56 4.02
CA ARG A 90 1.76 4.74 4.57
C ARG A 90 0.97 4.45 5.82
N ILE A 91 0.07 3.47 5.77
CA ILE A 91 -0.86 3.28 6.88
C ILE A 91 -0.12 2.77 8.12
N LEU A 92 0.70 1.75 7.95
CA LEU A 92 1.43 1.20 9.08
C LEU A 92 2.38 2.24 9.70
N PRO A 93 3.19 2.95 8.93
CA PRO A 93 4.04 3.97 9.52
C PRO A 93 3.26 5.07 10.23
N ALA A 94 2.12 5.46 9.66
CA ALA A 94 1.28 6.48 10.30
C ALA A 94 0.71 5.98 11.62
N THR A 95 0.33 4.71 11.64
CA THR A 95 -0.19 4.10 12.86
C THR A 95 0.91 4.00 13.92
N GLN A 96 2.10 3.61 13.51
CA GLN A 96 3.22 3.55 14.44
C GLN A 96 3.51 4.90 15.03
N LYS A 97 3.41 5.93 14.22
CA LYS A 97 3.65 7.29 14.69
C LYS A 97 2.55 7.74 15.63
N GLU A 98 1.32 7.37 15.33
CA GLU A 98 0.17 7.75 16.15
C GLU A 98 0.30 7.20 17.56
N PHE A 99 0.83 6.00 17.71
CA PHE A 99 0.95 5.36 19.02
C PHE A 99 2.35 5.48 19.61
N LYS A 100 3.14 6.40 19.09
CA LYS A 100 4.49 6.56 19.56
C LYS A 100 4.59 6.88 21.04
N SER A 101 3.63 7.62 21.55
CA SER A 101 3.66 8.01 22.96
C SER A 101 3.19 6.89 23.88
N SER A 102 2.68 5.80 23.33
CA SER A 102 2.28 4.66 24.11
C SER A 102 3.52 3.89 24.53
N LYS A 103 3.41 3.14 25.62
CA LYS A 103 4.51 2.29 26.04
C LYS A 103 4.70 1.14 25.09
N ASP A 104 3.63 0.78 24.40
CA ASP A 104 3.61 -0.41 23.57
C ASP A 104 3.71 -0.06 22.11
N SER A 105 4.53 -0.76 21.38
CA SER A 105 4.72 -0.46 19.97
C SER A 105 3.76 -1.26 19.11
N ILE A 106 3.60 -0.80 17.90
CA ILE A 106 2.77 -1.51 16.92
C ILE A 106 3.62 -2.56 16.24
N VAL A 107 3.20 -3.81 16.34
CA VAL A 107 3.91 -4.93 15.75
C VAL A 107 3.40 -5.13 14.33
N ALA A 108 4.27 -4.98 13.34
CA ALA A 108 3.87 -4.97 11.94
C ALA A 108 3.09 -6.21 11.50
N ASP A 109 3.57 -7.38 11.87
CA ASP A 109 2.89 -8.60 11.43
C ASP A 109 1.50 -8.73 12.04
N LEU A 110 1.34 -8.32 13.28
CA LEU A 110 0.04 -8.40 13.93
C LEU A 110 -0.90 -7.32 13.42
N PHE A 111 -0.33 -6.16 13.08
CA PHE A 111 -1.11 -5.11 12.42
C PHE A 111 -1.70 -5.67 11.12
N ASN A 112 -0.88 -6.35 10.34
CA ASN A 112 -1.34 -6.92 9.10
C ASN A 112 -2.40 -7.99 9.31
N GLN A 113 -2.22 -8.84 10.31
CA GLN A 113 -3.21 -9.88 10.58
C GLN A 113 -4.54 -9.27 11.01
N GLY A 114 -4.50 -8.19 11.79
CA GLY A 114 -5.71 -7.50 12.16
C GLY A 114 -6.39 -6.83 10.98
N PHE A 115 -5.58 -6.26 10.08
CA PHE A 115 -6.11 -5.64 8.87
C PHE A 115 -6.88 -6.68 8.05
N VAL A 116 -6.29 -7.85 7.88
CA VAL A 116 -6.92 -8.93 7.13
C VAL A 116 -8.14 -9.49 7.87
N ALA A 117 -8.08 -9.50 9.20
CA ALA A 117 -9.19 -10.05 9.98
C ALA A 117 -10.50 -9.32 9.69
N THR A 118 -10.45 -7.99 9.66
CA THR A 118 -11.66 -7.23 9.35
C THR A 118 -12.18 -7.53 7.95
N LEU A 119 -11.27 -7.61 6.99
CA LEU A 119 -11.66 -7.86 5.60
C LEU A 119 -12.23 -9.27 5.43
N SER A 120 -11.81 -10.19 6.28
CA SER A 120 -12.29 -11.57 6.24
C SER A 120 -13.42 -11.80 7.22
N LYS A 121 -13.87 -10.78 7.91
CA LYS A 121 -14.94 -10.85 8.88
C LYS A 121 -14.62 -11.80 10.03
N ASP A 122 -13.36 -11.83 10.40
CA ASP A 122 -12.88 -12.65 11.50
C ASP A 122 -12.91 -11.82 12.77
N THR A 123 -13.74 -12.19 13.72
CA THR A 123 -13.89 -11.45 14.96
C THR A 123 -13.40 -12.25 16.15
N THR A 124 -12.45 -13.15 15.92
CA THR A 124 -11.94 -14.00 16.99
C THR A 124 -11.43 -13.19 18.17
N PHE A 125 -10.68 -12.13 17.93
CA PHE A 125 -10.14 -11.34 19.03
C PHE A 125 -10.91 -10.06 19.30
N PHE A 126 -11.37 -9.40 18.25
CA PHE A 126 -12.10 -8.15 18.37
C PHE A 126 -13.12 -8.05 17.26
N THR A 127 -14.24 -7.39 17.54
CA THR A 127 -15.07 -6.88 16.47
C THR A 127 -14.43 -5.56 16.04
N PRO A 128 -14.76 -5.05 14.84
CA PRO A 128 -14.20 -3.75 14.43
C PRO A 128 -14.50 -2.63 15.43
N ALA A 129 -15.70 -2.64 16.00
CA ALA A 129 -16.07 -1.60 16.98
C ALA A 129 -15.22 -1.72 18.24
N LYS A 130 -15.01 -2.95 18.69
CA LYS A 130 -14.19 -3.15 19.88
C LYS A 130 -12.74 -2.84 19.63
N ALA A 131 -12.26 -3.12 18.42
CA ALA A 131 -10.89 -2.78 18.05
C ALA A 131 -10.68 -1.27 18.09
N ALA A 132 -11.64 -0.53 17.55
CA ALA A 132 -11.54 0.93 17.56
C ALA A 132 -11.54 1.45 18.99
N GLU A 133 -12.43 0.91 19.81
CA GLU A 133 -12.53 1.32 21.21
C GLU A 133 -11.23 1.03 21.95
N TYR A 134 -10.68 -0.15 21.72
CA TYR A 134 -9.45 -0.55 22.40
C TYR A 134 -8.28 0.36 22.02
N THR A 135 -8.14 0.67 20.72
CA THR A 135 -7.05 1.56 20.29
C THR A 135 -7.23 2.95 20.88
N GLU A 136 -8.47 3.41 20.97
CA GLU A 136 -8.72 4.70 21.55
C GLU A 136 -8.38 4.73 23.02
N ASP A 137 -8.71 3.67 23.74
CA ASP A 137 -8.40 3.59 25.16
C ASP A 137 -6.89 3.61 25.39
N VAL A 138 -6.14 2.90 24.57
CA VAL A 138 -4.70 2.89 24.69
C VAL A 138 -4.13 4.27 24.42
N LEU A 139 -4.62 4.90 23.35
CA LEU A 139 -4.14 6.22 22.99
C LEU A 139 -4.51 7.25 24.05
N MET A 140 -5.72 7.12 24.59
CA MET A 140 -6.16 8.03 25.62
C MET A 140 -5.37 7.83 26.89
N GLY A 141 -5.05 6.59 27.22
CA GLY A 141 -4.21 6.31 28.37
C GLY A 141 -2.85 6.96 28.25
N ALA A 142 -2.26 6.88 27.04
CA ALA A 142 -0.99 7.54 26.81
C ALA A 142 -1.16 9.05 26.90
N GLY A 143 -2.27 9.55 26.37
CA GLY A 143 -2.56 10.96 26.42
C GLY A 143 -2.77 11.46 27.84
N LYS A 144 -3.44 10.64 28.64
CA LYS A 144 -3.67 11.00 30.00
C LYS A 144 -2.36 11.10 30.80
N ARG A 145 -1.44 10.21 30.55
CA ARG A 145 -0.15 10.28 31.20
C ARG A 145 0.57 11.56 30.83
N TRP A 146 0.53 11.87 29.54
CA TRP A 146 1.19 13.07 29.04
C TRP A 146 0.55 14.30 29.66
N LEU A 147 -0.80 14.34 29.69
CA LEU A 147 -1.52 15.47 30.24
C LEU A 147 -1.28 15.59 31.74
N ALA A 148 -1.18 14.47 32.42
CA ALA A 148 -0.92 14.51 33.85
C ALA A 148 0.42 15.16 34.14
N GLU A 149 1.41 14.87 33.30
CA GLU A 149 2.70 15.50 33.46
C GLU A 149 2.65 16.95 33.08
N ASN A 150 1.94 17.27 32.02
CA ASN A 150 1.86 18.64 31.57
C ASN A 150 0.90 19.49 32.36
N ALA A 151 -0.01 18.86 33.05
CA ALA A 151 -0.95 19.61 33.86
C ALA A 151 -0.24 20.40 34.94
N LYS A 152 0.97 20.01 35.22
CA LYS A 152 1.75 20.75 36.21
C LYS A 152 2.22 22.04 35.59
N LYS A 153 2.12 22.16 34.26
CA LYS A 153 2.49 23.40 33.61
C LYS A 153 1.22 24.15 33.38
N GLU A 154 1.28 25.40 33.56
CA GLU A 154 0.16 26.16 33.38
C GLU A 154 -0.40 26.23 32.03
N GLY A 155 -1.64 26.30 31.81
CA GLY A 155 -2.25 26.52 30.52
C GLY A 155 -2.61 25.30 29.72
N VAL A 156 -2.30 24.13 30.18
CA VAL A 156 -2.66 22.96 29.45
C VAL A 156 -4.13 22.65 29.64
N LYS A 157 -4.85 22.43 28.56
CA LYS A 157 -6.24 22.13 28.63
C LYS A 157 -6.50 20.70 28.32
N VAL A 158 -7.37 20.05 29.03
CA VAL A 158 -7.71 18.66 28.81
C VAL A 158 -9.06 18.62 28.10
N THR A 159 -9.10 18.07 26.93
CA THR A 159 -10.34 17.97 26.19
C THR A 159 -11.02 16.65 26.52
N PRO A 160 -12.32 16.57 26.39
CA PRO A 160 -13.04 15.36 26.75
C PRO A 160 -12.55 14.13 26.05
N SER A 161 -12.31 14.19 24.79
CA SER A 161 -11.91 13.01 24.10
C SER A 161 -10.41 12.85 24.10
N GLY A 162 -9.69 13.84 24.49
CA GLY A 162 -8.26 13.66 24.55
C GLY A 162 -7.57 13.64 23.25
N LEU A 163 -8.29 13.46 22.19
CA LEU A 163 -7.59 13.49 21.00
C LEU A 163 -8.35 13.84 19.90
N GLN A 164 -9.44 14.27 20.11
CA GLN A 164 -10.15 14.57 19.16
C GLN A 164 -9.61 15.20 18.11
N TYR A 165 -9.59 15.84 17.75
CA TYR A 165 -9.19 16.47 16.74
C TYR A 165 -8.52 15.81 15.81
N LYS A 166 -7.72 15.21 16.11
CA LYS A 166 -6.95 14.67 15.22
C LYS A 166 -7.63 13.67 14.52
N VAL A 167 -8.38 13.03 15.06
CA VAL A 167 -9.02 11.99 14.47
C VAL A 167 -10.04 12.37 13.59
N LEU A 168 -10.68 13.25 13.94
CA LEU A 168 -11.66 13.57 13.19
C LEU A 168 -11.42 14.21 12.04
N LYS A 169 -10.87 14.79 11.97
CA LYS A 169 -10.66 15.37 10.94
C LYS A 169 -10.37 14.78 10.01
N GLU A 170 -10.05 14.47 10.02
CA GLU A 170 -9.79 13.85 9.24
C GLU A 170 -10.48 13.02 9.11
N GLY A 171 -10.96 13.16 9.64
CA GLY A 171 -11.75 12.16 9.57
C GLY A 171 -12.04 11.79 9.08
#